data_cdd6da046bcbd1bbd75ddf83c8195a1d
#
_entry.id   cdd6da046bcbd1bbd75ddf83c8195a1d
#
_cell.length_a   1.000
_cell.length_b   1.000
_cell.length_c   1.000
_cell.angle_alpha   90.00
_cell.angle_beta   90.00
_cell.angle_gamma   90.00
#
_symmetry.space_group_name_H-M   'P 1'
#
loop_
_entity.id
_entity.type
_entity.pdbx_description
1 polymer ?
#
loop_
_entity_poly.entity_id
_entity_poly.type
_entity_poly.pdbx_seq_one_letter_code
_entity_poly.pdbx_strand_id
1 'polypeptide(L)'
;MIIEAAIISHLSATLKSGDVYAERPERLPKKYIIIERTAGGETNHIQSATVAIQSISRNSLLEAAELNADVLKAMPRIVEEYANISACRLNNAYNFTDTESKQYRYQAVFDLYYTEGE
;
A
#
# COMPACT_ATOMS: atom_id res chain seq x y z
N MET A 1 -5.02 8.40 -14.46
CA MET A 1 -4.96 8.22 -13.00
C MET A 1 -3.61 7.68 -12.60
N ILE A 2 -3.03 8.23 -11.56
CA ILE A 2 -1.82 7.66 -10.96
C ILE A 2 -2.27 6.81 -9.79
N ILE A 3 -2.18 5.49 -9.95
CA ILE A 3 -2.75 4.57 -8.96
C ILE A 3 -2.06 4.71 -7.59
N GLU A 4 -0.77 4.99 -7.56
CA GLU A 4 -0.06 5.18 -6.31
C GLU A 4 -0.62 6.37 -5.54
N ALA A 5 -0.95 7.46 -6.24
CA ALA A 5 -1.53 8.64 -5.60
C ALA A 5 -2.91 8.34 -5.01
N ALA A 6 -3.70 7.54 -5.71
CA ALA A 6 -5.02 7.13 -5.21
C ALA A 6 -4.88 6.30 -3.94
N ILE A 7 -3.91 5.37 -3.92
CA ILE A 7 -3.67 4.53 -2.76
C ILE A 7 -3.21 5.36 -1.57
N ILE A 8 -2.28 6.29 -1.80
CA ILE A 8 -1.80 7.19 -0.73
C ILE A 8 -2.95 7.99 -0.13
N SER A 9 -3.78 8.57 -0.99
CA SER A 9 -4.93 9.35 -0.54
C SER A 9 -5.89 8.50 0.28
N HIS A 10 -6.19 7.30 -0.21
CA HIS A 10 -7.11 6.38 0.46
C HIS A 10 -6.58 5.93 1.82
N LEU A 11 -5.33 5.50 1.88
CA LEU A 11 -4.76 5.01 3.12
C LEU A 11 -4.56 6.14 4.13
N SER A 12 -4.13 7.32 3.67
CA SER A 12 -3.98 8.47 4.56
C SER A 12 -5.29 8.84 5.24
N ALA A 13 -6.39 8.81 4.48
CA ALA A 13 -7.71 9.13 5.03
C ALA A 13 -8.23 8.01 5.93
N THR A 14 -8.09 6.75 5.49
CA THR A 14 -8.65 5.61 6.19
C THR A 14 -7.90 5.30 7.48
N LEU A 15 -6.58 5.36 7.45
CA LEU A 15 -5.75 5.07 8.62
C LEU A 15 -5.53 6.30 9.50
N LYS A 16 -6.01 7.45 9.05
CA LYS A 16 -5.85 8.71 9.77
C LYS A 16 -4.38 8.97 10.10
N SER A 17 -3.52 8.57 9.17
CA SER A 17 -2.08 8.73 9.29
C SER A 17 -1.57 9.51 8.10
N GLY A 18 -0.68 10.46 8.34
CA GLY A 18 -0.04 11.20 7.25
C GLY A 18 1.24 10.54 6.78
N ASP A 19 1.57 9.39 7.33
CA ASP A 19 2.86 8.75 7.09
C ASP A 19 2.78 7.66 6.02
N VAL A 20 2.24 8.01 4.86
CA VAL A 20 2.14 7.13 3.71
C VAL A 20 2.87 7.80 2.55
N TYR A 21 3.86 7.12 1.99
CA TYR A 21 4.77 7.70 1.01
C TYR A 21 4.93 6.81 -0.23
N ALA A 22 5.20 7.45 -1.37
CA ALA A 22 5.56 6.75 -2.60
C ALA A 22 7.05 6.45 -2.66
N GLU A 23 7.84 7.11 -1.82
CA GLU A 23 9.27 6.85 -1.73
C GLU A 23 9.74 7.16 -0.32
N ARG A 24 10.92 6.67 0.02
CA ARG A 24 11.43 6.80 1.38
C ARG A 24 11.62 8.27 1.75
N PRO A 25 11.00 8.75 2.83
CA PRO A 25 11.16 10.15 3.26
C PRO A 25 12.55 10.40 3.84
N GLU A 26 12.99 11.67 3.78
CA GLU A 26 14.29 12.04 4.35
C GLU A 26 14.32 11.80 5.84
N ARG A 27 13.25 12.20 6.54
CA ARG A 27 13.12 11.95 7.96
C ARG A 27 12.20 10.78 8.15
N LEU A 28 12.72 9.71 8.75
CA LEU A 28 11.95 8.50 8.96
C LEU A 28 11.09 8.62 10.21
N PRO A 29 9.76 8.60 10.08
CA PRO A 29 8.89 8.47 11.23
C PRO A 29 9.15 7.15 11.93
N LYS A 30 8.65 7.00 13.15
CA LYS A 30 8.78 5.75 13.86
C LYS A 30 7.95 4.64 13.22
N LYS A 31 6.86 5.03 12.58
CA LYS A 31 5.94 4.11 11.92
C LYS A 31 5.48 4.76 10.63
N TYR A 32 5.60 4.05 9.51
CA TYR A 32 5.22 4.63 8.21
C TYR A 32 4.95 3.53 7.18
N ILE A 33 4.36 3.95 6.07
CA ILE A 33 4.00 3.06 4.97
C ILE A 33 4.67 3.56 3.70
N ILE A 34 5.25 2.64 2.94
CA ILE A 34 5.81 2.95 1.62
C ILE A 34 5.06 2.12 0.58
N ILE A 35 4.67 2.77 -0.52
CA ILE A 35 3.94 2.13 -1.60
C ILE A 35 4.83 2.06 -2.82
N GLU A 36 4.93 0.88 -3.41
CA GLU A 36 5.75 0.67 -4.59
C GLU A 36 4.99 -0.15 -5.61
N ARG A 37 4.87 0.41 -6.82
CA ARG A 37 4.27 -0.34 -7.93
C ARG A 37 5.36 -1.23 -8.51
N THR A 38 5.11 -2.53 -8.52
CA THR A 38 6.11 -3.52 -8.98
C THR A 38 5.83 -4.05 -10.36
N ALA A 39 4.58 -3.96 -10.82
CA ALA A 39 4.21 -4.43 -12.16
C ALA A 39 2.94 -3.74 -12.61
N GLY A 40 2.65 -3.83 -13.90
CA GLY A 40 1.42 -3.28 -14.46
C GLY A 40 1.26 -3.65 -15.91
N GLY A 41 0.09 -3.41 -16.44
CA GLY A 41 -0.23 -3.68 -17.82
C GLY A 41 -1.58 -3.12 -18.21
N GLU A 42 -1.97 -3.38 -19.44
CA GLU A 42 -3.25 -2.92 -19.97
C GLU A 42 -3.82 -3.96 -20.92
N THR A 43 -5.12 -4.24 -20.80
CA THR A 43 -5.83 -5.11 -21.70
C THR A 43 -7.24 -4.56 -21.88
N ASN A 44 -7.61 -4.27 -23.13
CA ASN A 44 -8.95 -3.74 -23.46
C ASN A 44 -9.31 -2.51 -22.63
N HIS A 45 -8.36 -1.58 -22.52
CA HIS A 45 -8.51 -0.33 -21.77
C HIS A 45 -8.63 -0.50 -20.26
N ILE A 46 -8.44 -1.73 -19.76
CA ILE A 46 -8.39 -1.96 -18.32
C ILE A 46 -6.92 -2.03 -17.91
N GLN A 47 -6.55 -1.15 -16.99
CA GLN A 47 -5.22 -1.11 -16.43
C GLN A 47 -5.12 -2.12 -15.30
N SER A 48 -3.95 -2.72 -15.15
CA SER A 48 -3.65 -3.55 -14.00
C SER A 48 -2.39 -3.03 -13.33
N ALA A 49 -2.33 -3.14 -12.02
CA ALA A 49 -1.16 -2.74 -11.27
C ALA A 49 -0.98 -3.70 -10.10
N THR A 50 0.26 -4.13 -9.91
CA THR A 50 0.64 -4.87 -8.71
C THR A 50 1.41 -3.90 -7.84
N VAL A 51 0.95 -3.72 -6.61
CA VAL A 51 1.50 -2.72 -5.70
C VAL A 51 1.90 -3.39 -4.39
N ALA A 52 3.14 -3.19 -4.00
CA ALA A 52 3.64 -3.66 -2.71
C ALA A 52 3.49 -2.53 -1.70
N ILE A 53 2.88 -2.84 -0.56
CA ILE A 53 2.68 -1.87 0.51
C ILE A 53 3.46 -2.36 1.72
N GLN A 54 4.50 -1.62 2.08
CA GLN A 54 5.36 -1.96 3.20
C GLN A 54 4.91 -1.18 4.43
N SER A 55 4.58 -1.92 5.47
CA SER A 55 4.23 -1.35 6.78
C SER A 55 5.46 -1.49 7.66
N ILE A 56 6.04 -0.36 8.04
CA ILE A 56 7.35 -0.32 8.67
C ILE A 56 7.25 0.31 10.05
N SER A 57 7.88 -0.33 11.04
CA SER A 57 8.01 0.23 12.37
C SER A 57 9.46 0.15 12.82
N ARG A 58 9.93 1.22 13.45
CA ARG A 58 11.24 1.26 14.05
C ARG A 58 11.19 0.86 15.52
N ASN A 59 9.98 0.65 16.04
CA ASN A 59 9.76 0.35 17.46
C ASN A 59 9.67 -1.14 17.74
N SER A 60 8.80 -1.86 16.99
CA SER A 60 8.57 -3.27 17.26
C SER A 60 7.97 -3.98 16.06
N LEU A 61 8.16 -5.30 16.04
CA LEU A 61 7.55 -6.14 15.00
C LEU A 61 6.02 -6.13 15.15
N LEU A 62 5.53 -6.13 16.39
CA LEU A 62 4.08 -6.11 16.63
C LEU A 62 3.43 -4.87 16.03
N GLU A 63 4.09 -3.71 16.17
CA GLU A 63 3.56 -2.48 15.61
C GLU A 63 3.51 -2.55 14.08
N ALA A 64 4.54 -3.12 13.45
CA ALA A 64 4.55 -3.29 12.01
C ALA A 64 3.43 -4.24 11.57
N ALA A 65 3.20 -5.31 12.32
CA ALA A 65 2.15 -6.27 12.04
C ALA A 65 0.77 -5.64 12.19
N GLU A 66 0.58 -4.81 13.21
CA GLU A 66 -0.70 -4.12 13.42
C GLU A 66 -0.98 -3.14 12.28
N LEU A 67 0.04 -2.41 11.86
CA LEU A 67 -0.12 -1.49 10.75
C LEU A 67 -0.46 -2.24 9.47
N ASN A 68 0.18 -3.38 9.24
CA ASN A 68 -0.13 -4.23 8.08
C ASN A 68 -1.57 -4.75 8.16
N ALA A 69 -2.05 -5.13 9.34
CA ALA A 69 -3.43 -5.57 9.52
C ALA A 69 -4.42 -4.47 9.14
N ASP A 70 -4.10 -3.22 9.50
CA ASP A 70 -4.94 -2.08 9.12
C ASP A 70 -4.94 -1.87 7.61
N VAL A 71 -3.79 -2.04 6.96
CA VAL A 71 -3.68 -1.95 5.50
C VAL A 71 -4.52 -3.04 4.83
N LEU A 72 -4.47 -4.27 5.36
CA LEU A 72 -5.24 -5.38 4.80
C LEU A 72 -6.75 -5.12 4.87
N LYS A 73 -7.21 -4.42 5.89
CA LYS A 73 -8.62 -4.06 6.02
C LYS A 73 -8.99 -2.88 5.11
N ALA A 74 -8.10 -1.90 5.01
CA ALA A 74 -8.39 -0.66 4.31
C ALA A 74 -8.33 -0.81 2.79
N MET A 75 -7.37 -1.56 2.26
CA MET A 75 -7.13 -1.60 0.82
C MET A 75 -8.30 -2.08 -0.01
N PRO A 76 -8.99 -3.18 0.34
CA PRO A 76 -10.12 -3.62 -0.50
C PRO A 76 -11.23 -2.59 -0.62
N ARG A 77 -11.33 -1.67 0.33
CA ARG A 77 -12.37 -0.66 0.34
C ARG A 77 -12.09 0.50 -0.61
N ILE A 78 -10.92 0.51 -1.24
CA ILE A 78 -10.59 1.57 -2.20
C ILE A 78 -11.59 1.58 -3.38
N VAL A 79 -12.18 0.42 -3.70
CA VAL A 79 -13.17 0.33 -4.77
C VAL A 79 -14.45 1.11 -4.44
N GLU A 80 -14.72 1.34 -3.17
CA GLU A 80 -15.89 2.13 -2.75
C GLU A 80 -15.66 3.62 -2.94
N GLU A 81 -14.41 4.03 -2.91
CA GLU A 81 -14.04 5.44 -2.99
C GLU A 81 -13.82 5.91 -4.44
N TYR A 82 -13.30 5.03 -5.28
CA TYR A 82 -12.95 5.35 -6.67
C TYR A 82 -13.76 4.49 -7.62
N ALA A 83 -14.71 5.11 -8.32
CA ALA A 83 -15.61 4.38 -9.22
C ALA A 83 -14.84 3.69 -10.36
N ASN A 84 -13.69 4.22 -10.75
CA ASN A 84 -12.91 3.65 -11.84
C ASN A 84 -11.97 2.54 -11.41
N ILE A 85 -11.88 2.22 -10.11
CA ILE A 85 -11.14 1.06 -9.63
C ILE A 85 -12.15 -0.07 -9.45
N SER A 86 -12.05 -1.10 -10.29
CA SER A 86 -13.02 -2.17 -10.31
C SER A 86 -12.70 -3.31 -9.35
N ALA A 87 -11.42 -3.49 -9.02
CA ALA A 87 -11.03 -4.56 -8.11
C ALA A 87 -9.72 -4.23 -7.41
N CYS A 88 -9.61 -4.71 -6.18
CA CYS A 88 -8.37 -4.65 -5.41
C CYS A 88 -8.30 -5.95 -4.62
N ARG A 89 -7.35 -6.81 -4.99
CA ARG A 89 -7.26 -8.16 -4.44
C ARG A 89 -5.91 -8.39 -3.79
N LEU A 90 -5.92 -9.01 -2.63
CA LEU A 90 -4.70 -9.38 -1.94
C LEU A 90 -4.02 -10.51 -2.71
N ASN A 91 -2.77 -10.28 -3.08
CA ASN A 91 -1.94 -11.30 -3.72
C ASN A 91 -1.17 -12.08 -2.67
N ASN A 92 -0.50 -11.36 -1.76
CA ASN A 92 0.29 -11.99 -0.72
C ASN A 92 0.57 -10.99 0.40
N ALA A 93 0.84 -11.51 1.59
CA ALA A 93 1.24 -10.67 2.72
C ALA A 93 2.18 -11.50 3.60
N TYR A 94 3.29 -10.88 4.01
CA TYR A 94 4.32 -11.61 4.74
C TYR A 94 5.24 -10.68 5.50
N ASN A 95 5.94 -11.24 6.48
CA ASN A 95 6.97 -10.55 7.23
C ASN A 95 8.19 -10.33 6.32
N PHE A 96 8.59 -9.08 6.16
CA PHE A 96 9.68 -8.70 5.26
C PHE A 96 10.75 -7.92 6.03
N THR A 97 10.92 -8.23 7.30
CA THR A 97 11.83 -7.53 8.19
C THR A 97 13.28 -7.66 7.73
N ASP A 98 13.96 -6.52 7.68
CA ASP A 98 15.40 -6.49 7.43
C ASP A 98 16.11 -6.62 8.78
N THR A 99 16.71 -7.77 9.03
CA THR A 99 17.33 -8.06 10.31
C THR A 99 18.60 -7.24 10.55
N GLU A 100 19.22 -6.75 9.47
CA GLU A 100 20.45 -5.98 9.63
C GLU A 100 20.17 -4.55 10.07
N SER A 101 19.16 -3.91 9.46
CA SER A 101 18.84 -2.52 9.78
C SER A 101 17.91 -2.39 10.99
N LYS A 102 17.39 -3.50 11.49
CA LYS A 102 16.43 -3.53 12.61
C LYS A 102 15.19 -2.71 12.32
N GLN A 103 14.78 -2.66 11.06
CA GLN A 103 13.50 -2.09 10.68
C GLN A 103 12.53 -3.24 10.50
N TYR A 104 11.52 -3.27 11.34
CA TYR A 104 10.49 -4.30 11.27
C TYR A 104 9.54 -3.95 10.14
N ARG A 105 9.32 -4.88 9.22
CA ARG A 105 8.50 -4.64 8.05
C ARG A 105 7.58 -5.81 7.76
N TYR A 106 6.34 -5.47 7.40
CA TYR A 106 5.45 -6.40 6.73
C TYR A 106 5.19 -5.86 5.34
N GLN A 107 5.02 -6.74 4.37
CA GLN A 107 4.71 -6.35 3.01
C GLN A 107 3.43 -7.03 2.58
N ALA A 108 2.48 -6.24 2.12
CA ALA A 108 1.25 -6.73 1.52
C ALA A 108 1.28 -6.35 0.04
N VAL A 109 1.00 -7.32 -0.82
CA VAL A 109 1.00 -7.12 -2.26
C VAL A 109 -0.42 -7.23 -2.75
N PHE A 110 -0.88 -6.21 -3.46
CA PHE A 110 -2.25 -6.15 -3.99
C PHE A 110 -2.22 -6.03 -5.50
N ASP A 111 -3.18 -6.68 -6.13
CA ASP A 111 -3.43 -6.52 -7.56
C ASP A 111 -4.67 -5.65 -7.72
N LEU A 112 -4.53 -4.56 -8.47
CA LEU A 112 -5.62 -3.62 -8.72
C LEU A 112 -5.94 -3.58 -10.20
N TYR A 113 -7.23 -3.42 -10.49
CA TYR A 113 -7.73 -3.29 -11.86
C TYR A 113 -8.56 -2.02 -11.94
N TYR A 114 -8.28 -1.17 -12.92
CA TYR A 114 -8.93 0.13 -13.01
C TYR A 114 -8.92 0.64 -14.44
N THR A 115 -9.77 1.63 -14.70
CA THR A 115 -9.71 2.38 -15.96
C THR A 115 -9.04 3.71 -15.68
N GLU A 116 -8.54 4.37 -16.75
CA GLU A 116 -7.86 5.65 -16.54
C GLU A 116 -8.77 6.69 -15.94
N GLY A 117 -10.04 6.53 -16.18
CA GLY A 117 -11.01 7.46 -15.64
C GLY A 117 -11.01 8.76 -16.38
N GLU A 118 -11.63 9.72 -15.82
CA GLU A 118 -11.80 10.96 -16.52
C GLU A 118 -11.75 12.10 -15.67
#